data_9c7383c986cf07726080205949ad7ea8
#
_entry.id   9c7383c986cf07726080205949ad7ea8
#
_cell.length_a   1.000
_cell.length_b   1.000
_cell.length_c   1.000
_cell.angle_alpha   90.00
_cell.angle_beta   90.00
_cell.angle_gamma   90.00
#
_symmetry.space_group_name_H-M   'P 1'
#
loop_
_entity.id
_entity.type
_entity.pdbx_description
1 polymer ?
#
loop_
_entity_poly.entity_id
_entity_poly.type
_entity_poly.pdbx_seq_one_letter_code
_entity_poly.pdbx_strand_id
1 'polypeptide(L)'
;MTWGNLSPQVVEEPEWSIKESNSVYTSLLAQYQVTCAGDTGEIETYDVREFFRIRYVQGEIYLLDYNRKMEQIFDANQKVLDQNGILLGIASSDISYETNSSGNIVSFVRNGNLWTYNAKQNELAQVFSFSNIEGNDARSRYDQHNIRIISVEKNGSTAFAVYGYMNRGAHEGEVGVDIYYYDIEKNVVQEKAFIPSTKSFAIAEEELGKMVYYNQDQNLLYILAGGKFYKIDLTKDEQTVLAKNLEEGQYTVSSDGHLIAYQTSGTINTAEEIKVLNLKTDEENAVAAKSGEAIRPLGFIGSDFVYGYLRQEDVGHTAAGGELFPMYELEIRNSENEVMKTYSADQIYISDVFIEENMMTLNRVVKSGETYTVTSQDYISSNEEKKTKSITLEAFSTDLKEKQMRLTYEKGISDTVPKILRPKQVVGKKPITITLNDKSKSEKYYVYGMGELVAIYDKAAYAIQRAEQISGVVISSEQAYVWEKGNRDLVYDTETAPFGNGEGKTSLQTCEEVMAAYNAKKVDLTGCSLEQVLYIINKGLPVIAMTDANHAILLTGYSMTDITYIDPNTASQNTVSIEQMSAMIAGSGNTFIGYMK
;
A
#
# COMPACT_ATOMS: atom_id res chain seq x y z
N MET A 1 4.72 -3.45 -30.89
CA MET A 1 5.73 -3.33 -29.83
C MET A 1 7.07 -3.04 -30.49
N THR A 2 7.71 -1.94 -30.14
CA THR A 2 9.00 -1.57 -30.71
C THR A 2 9.95 -1.15 -29.59
N TRP A 3 11.25 -1.19 -29.88
CA TRP A 3 12.30 -0.68 -28.98
C TRP A 3 12.76 0.74 -29.38
N GLY A 4 12.04 1.35 -30.33
CA GLY A 4 12.45 2.63 -30.89
C GLY A 4 13.86 2.55 -31.50
N ASN A 5 14.71 3.49 -31.15
CA ASN A 5 16.09 3.60 -31.63
C ASN A 5 17.11 2.89 -30.72
N LEU A 6 16.67 2.22 -29.64
CA LEU A 6 17.57 1.66 -28.63
C LEU A 6 18.36 0.43 -29.12
N SER A 7 17.86 -0.29 -30.15
CA SER A 7 18.52 -1.48 -30.73
C SER A 7 19.11 -2.44 -29.68
N PRO A 8 18.31 -2.92 -28.72
CA PRO A 8 18.82 -3.69 -27.59
C PRO A 8 19.38 -5.03 -28.04
N GLN A 9 20.41 -5.47 -27.29
CA GLN A 9 20.97 -6.82 -27.37
C GLN A 9 20.55 -7.60 -26.12
N VAL A 10 19.87 -8.74 -26.30
CA VAL A 10 19.51 -9.61 -25.17
C VAL A 10 20.77 -10.22 -24.58
N VAL A 11 20.94 -10.10 -23.27
CA VAL A 11 22.11 -10.63 -22.55
C VAL A 11 21.91 -12.08 -22.17
N GLU A 12 20.71 -12.43 -21.72
CA GLU A 12 20.36 -13.77 -21.25
C GLU A 12 18.97 -14.16 -21.80
N GLU A 13 18.72 -15.46 -21.94
CA GLU A 13 17.39 -15.98 -22.31
C GLU A 13 16.35 -15.54 -21.27
N PRO A 14 15.13 -15.15 -21.73
CA PRO A 14 14.07 -14.73 -20.82
C PRO A 14 13.67 -15.84 -19.84
N GLU A 15 13.58 -15.48 -18.56
CA GLU A 15 13.02 -16.33 -17.52
C GLU A 15 11.49 -16.14 -17.49
N TRP A 16 10.75 -17.22 -17.70
CA TRP A 16 9.29 -17.20 -17.79
C TRP A 16 8.63 -17.72 -16.53
N SER A 17 7.58 -17.03 -16.06
CA SER A 17 6.74 -17.49 -14.97
C SER A 17 5.26 -17.32 -15.30
N ILE A 18 4.46 -18.35 -14.95
CA ILE A 18 3.00 -18.28 -15.03
C ILE A 18 2.51 -17.60 -13.74
N LYS A 19 1.80 -16.49 -13.87
CA LYS A 19 1.24 -15.75 -12.74
C LYS A 19 -0.19 -16.17 -12.44
N GLU A 20 -0.92 -16.56 -13.48
CA GLU A 20 -2.34 -16.86 -13.40
C GLU A 20 -2.72 -17.73 -14.59
N SER A 21 -3.53 -18.75 -14.39
CA SER A 21 -4.07 -19.57 -15.50
C SER A 21 -5.45 -20.08 -15.16
N ASN A 22 -6.39 -19.86 -16.05
CA ASN A 22 -7.77 -20.34 -15.96
C ASN A 22 -8.30 -20.79 -17.33
N SER A 23 -9.59 -21.14 -17.43
CA SER A 23 -10.20 -21.63 -18.67
C SER A 23 -10.29 -20.59 -19.78
N VAL A 24 -10.14 -19.30 -19.46
CA VAL A 24 -10.33 -18.19 -20.39
C VAL A 24 -9.01 -17.62 -20.87
N TYR A 25 -8.02 -17.47 -19.97
CA TYR A 25 -6.72 -16.86 -20.28
C TYR A 25 -5.59 -17.43 -19.41
N THR A 26 -4.36 -17.13 -19.83
CA THR A 26 -3.14 -17.35 -19.03
C THR A 26 -2.35 -16.06 -19.00
N SER A 27 -1.89 -15.67 -17.80
CA SER A 27 -1.00 -14.53 -17.59
C SER A 27 0.42 -15.02 -17.36
N LEU A 28 1.36 -14.45 -18.12
CA LEU A 28 2.78 -14.80 -18.12
C LEU A 28 3.61 -13.57 -17.81
N LEU A 29 4.72 -13.76 -17.12
CA LEU A 29 5.74 -12.75 -16.92
C LEU A 29 7.06 -13.26 -17.48
N ALA A 30 7.70 -12.46 -18.34
CA ALA A 30 9.07 -12.66 -18.80
C ALA A 30 9.99 -11.65 -18.13
N GLN A 31 11.14 -12.11 -17.61
CA GLN A 31 12.17 -11.26 -17.01
C GLN A 31 13.50 -11.59 -17.69
N TYR A 32 14.23 -10.55 -18.12
CA TYR A 32 15.50 -10.70 -18.81
C TYR A 32 16.27 -9.38 -18.83
N GLN A 33 17.54 -9.43 -19.22
CA GLN A 33 18.39 -8.26 -19.35
C GLN A 33 18.72 -7.95 -20.79
N VAL A 34 18.81 -6.67 -21.10
CA VAL A 34 19.28 -6.16 -22.39
C VAL A 34 20.37 -5.13 -22.19
N THR A 35 21.26 -5.02 -23.18
CA THR A 35 22.22 -3.92 -23.28
C THR A 35 21.84 -3.00 -24.43
N CYS A 36 22.02 -1.70 -24.22
CA CYS A 36 21.83 -0.65 -25.23
C CYS A 36 23.04 0.28 -25.21
N ALA A 37 23.26 1.00 -26.31
CA ALA A 37 24.21 2.12 -26.30
C ALA A 37 23.56 3.32 -25.59
N GLY A 38 24.26 3.93 -24.65
CA GLY A 38 23.88 5.16 -23.99
C GLY A 38 24.20 6.42 -24.80
N ASP A 39 23.85 7.59 -24.24
CA ASP A 39 23.98 8.90 -24.91
C ASP A 39 25.41 9.27 -25.31
N THR A 40 26.43 8.77 -24.60
CA THR A 40 27.84 9.03 -24.89
C THR A 40 28.56 7.80 -25.47
N GLY A 41 27.79 6.77 -25.85
CA GLY A 41 28.30 5.51 -26.44
C GLY A 41 28.73 4.47 -25.43
N GLU A 42 28.48 4.69 -24.15
CA GLU A 42 28.61 3.68 -23.09
C GLU A 42 27.62 2.53 -23.28
N ILE A 43 27.94 1.38 -22.72
CA ILE A 43 27.01 0.25 -22.70
C ILE A 43 26.19 0.31 -21.42
N GLU A 44 24.91 0.55 -21.58
CA GLU A 44 23.94 0.53 -20.49
C GLU A 44 23.22 -0.82 -20.43
N THR A 45 23.04 -1.37 -19.24
CA THR A 45 22.28 -2.61 -19.01
C THR A 45 20.95 -2.29 -18.39
N TYR A 46 19.91 -2.99 -18.83
CA TYR A 46 18.53 -2.79 -18.38
C TYR A 46 17.91 -4.11 -17.97
N ASP A 47 17.21 -4.11 -16.83
CA ASP A 47 16.24 -5.15 -16.48
C ASP A 47 14.96 -4.90 -17.24
N VAL A 48 14.44 -5.92 -17.91
CA VAL A 48 13.20 -5.89 -18.66
C VAL A 48 12.21 -6.87 -18.04
N ARG A 49 11.02 -6.39 -17.79
CA ARG A 49 9.90 -7.17 -17.29
C ARG A 49 8.72 -7.00 -18.22
N GLU A 50 8.27 -8.08 -18.85
CA GLU A 50 7.14 -8.08 -19.78
C GLU A 50 6.03 -8.96 -19.26
N PHE A 51 4.86 -8.36 -19.10
CA PHE A 51 3.63 -9.05 -18.75
C PHE A 51 2.83 -9.33 -20.02
N PHE A 52 2.33 -10.57 -20.16
CA PHE A 52 1.47 -10.99 -21.24
C PHE A 52 0.23 -11.65 -20.64
N ARG A 53 -0.96 -11.23 -21.06
CA ARG A 53 -2.19 -11.99 -20.88
C ARG A 53 -2.62 -12.54 -22.24
N ILE A 54 -2.66 -13.84 -22.36
CA ILE A 54 -2.95 -14.53 -23.61
C ILE A 54 -4.16 -15.44 -23.48
N ARG A 55 -4.83 -15.66 -24.60
CA ARG A 55 -5.91 -16.65 -24.75
C ARG A 55 -5.58 -17.59 -25.89
N TYR A 56 -5.67 -18.88 -25.65
CA TYR A 56 -5.49 -19.90 -26.68
C TYR A 56 -6.84 -20.41 -27.12
N VAL A 57 -7.17 -20.29 -28.42
CA VAL A 57 -8.43 -20.75 -29.01
C VAL A 57 -8.15 -21.34 -30.39
N GLN A 58 -8.57 -22.60 -30.61
CA GLN A 58 -8.52 -23.28 -31.92
C GLN A 58 -7.12 -23.27 -32.59
N GLY A 59 -6.06 -23.35 -31.81
CA GLY A 59 -4.70 -23.40 -32.36
C GLY A 59 -4.02 -22.02 -32.46
N GLU A 60 -4.73 -20.93 -32.17
CA GLU A 60 -4.23 -19.57 -32.26
C GLU A 60 -4.07 -18.94 -30.87
N ILE A 61 -3.04 -18.11 -30.72
CA ILE A 61 -2.77 -17.33 -29.48
C ILE A 61 -3.21 -15.90 -29.72
N TYR A 62 -4.11 -15.42 -28.88
CA TYR A 62 -4.57 -14.03 -28.87
C TYR A 62 -3.95 -13.30 -27.69
N LEU A 63 -3.31 -12.15 -27.94
CA LEU A 63 -2.81 -11.26 -26.92
C LEU A 63 -3.96 -10.38 -26.41
N LEU A 64 -4.32 -10.53 -25.14
CA LEU A 64 -5.40 -9.77 -24.49
C LEU A 64 -4.89 -8.54 -23.78
N ASP A 65 -3.69 -8.63 -23.18
CA ASP A 65 -3.07 -7.51 -22.46
C ASP A 65 -1.55 -7.66 -22.51
N TYR A 66 -0.86 -6.52 -22.48
CA TYR A 66 0.60 -6.46 -22.54
C TYR A 66 1.12 -5.21 -21.83
N ASN A 67 2.12 -5.40 -20.99
CA ASN A 67 2.85 -4.31 -20.37
C ASN A 67 4.34 -4.62 -20.40
N ARG A 68 5.18 -3.59 -20.60
CA ARG A 68 6.64 -3.67 -20.48
C ARG A 68 7.12 -2.60 -19.52
N LYS A 69 7.87 -3.02 -18.53
CA LYS A 69 8.71 -2.15 -17.70
C LYS A 69 10.16 -2.39 -18.06
N MET A 70 10.93 -1.33 -18.13
CA MET A 70 12.35 -1.38 -18.42
C MET A 70 13.07 -0.40 -17.51
N GLU A 71 14.04 -0.87 -16.78
CA GLU A 71 14.76 -0.10 -15.78
C GLU A 71 16.26 -0.28 -15.92
N GLN A 72 17.01 0.82 -16.05
CA GLN A 72 18.46 0.75 -16.14
C GLN A 72 19.06 0.25 -14.82
N ILE A 73 19.97 -0.70 -14.92
CA ILE A 73 20.77 -1.16 -13.77
C ILE A 73 21.77 -0.05 -13.42
N PHE A 74 21.72 0.40 -12.16
CA PHE A 74 22.62 1.40 -11.65
C PHE A 74 24.01 0.78 -11.42
N ASP A 75 24.96 1.11 -12.30
CA ASP A 75 26.36 0.66 -12.22
C ASP A 75 27.27 1.81 -11.81
N ALA A 76 27.73 1.80 -10.58
CA ALA A 76 28.61 2.83 -10.03
C ALA A 76 29.98 2.93 -10.74
N ASN A 77 30.37 1.94 -11.55
CA ASN A 77 31.59 1.99 -12.37
C ASN A 77 31.41 2.78 -13.67
N GLN A 78 30.16 3.09 -14.02
CA GLN A 78 29.82 3.93 -15.17
C GLN A 78 29.76 5.41 -14.78
N LYS A 79 29.47 6.26 -15.73
CA LYS A 79 29.27 7.69 -15.48
C LYS A 79 27.91 7.92 -14.80
N VAL A 80 27.88 7.84 -13.47
CA VAL A 80 26.67 8.05 -12.66
C VAL A 80 26.58 9.47 -12.07
N LEU A 81 27.58 10.32 -12.32
CA LEU A 81 27.61 11.71 -11.85
C LEU A 81 27.71 12.66 -13.04
N ASP A 82 27.03 13.79 -12.95
CA ASP A 82 27.26 14.99 -13.74
C ASP A 82 27.48 16.21 -12.82
N GLN A 83 27.74 17.39 -13.39
CA GLN A 83 27.97 18.62 -12.60
C GLN A 83 26.76 19.03 -11.75
N ASN A 84 25.56 18.53 -12.06
CA ASN A 84 24.35 18.89 -11.36
C ASN A 84 23.96 17.86 -10.28
N GLY A 85 24.35 16.58 -10.43
CA GLY A 85 23.95 15.56 -9.48
C GLY A 85 24.21 14.12 -9.88
N ILE A 86 23.40 13.23 -9.29
CA ILE A 86 23.50 11.78 -9.47
C ILE A 86 22.47 11.33 -10.50
N LEU A 87 22.94 10.72 -11.59
CA LEU A 87 22.11 10.14 -12.65
C LEU A 87 21.56 8.80 -12.19
N LEU A 88 20.24 8.69 -12.06
CA LEU A 88 19.60 7.51 -11.47
C LEU A 88 19.27 6.39 -12.48
N GLY A 89 19.29 6.71 -13.80
CA GLY A 89 18.97 5.73 -14.82
C GLY A 89 17.49 5.28 -14.82
N ILE A 90 16.57 6.11 -14.33
CA ILE A 90 15.15 5.79 -14.20
C ILE A 90 14.28 6.95 -14.67
N ALA A 91 13.12 6.65 -15.24
CA ALA A 91 12.14 7.65 -15.68
C ALA A 91 11.05 7.93 -14.64
N SER A 92 10.85 7.02 -13.67
CA SER A 92 9.89 7.17 -12.57
C SER A 92 10.41 8.14 -11.51
N SER A 93 9.52 8.97 -10.97
CA SER A 93 9.79 9.78 -9.78
C SER A 93 9.60 9.02 -8.47
N ASP A 94 9.14 7.77 -8.53
CA ASP A 94 8.97 6.91 -7.37
C ASP A 94 10.31 6.27 -7.02
N ILE A 95 11.09 6.97 -6.20
CA ILE A 95 12.38 6.54 -5.71
C ILE A 95 12.55 6.90 -4.24
N SER A 96 12.99 5.93 -3.45
CA SER A 96 13.32 6.16 -2.05
C SER A 96 14.68 6.83 -1.92
N TYR A 97 14.72 8.04 -1.38
CA TYR A 97 15.95 8.74 -1.03
C TYR A 97 15.75 9.64 0.19
N GLU A 98 16.80 9.77 0.98
CA GLU A 98 16.85 10.67 2.14
C GLU A 98 18.20 11.39 2.21
N THR A 99 18.18 12.62 2.75
CA THR A 99 19.36 13.48 2.81
C THR A 99 19.71 13.84 4.25
N ASN A 100 20.99 14.03 4.52
CA ASN A 100 21.36 14.59 5.80
C ASN A 100 20.99 16.09 5.89
N SER A 101 20.87 16.60 7.11
CA SER A 101 20.49 18.01 7.37
C SER A 101 21.45 19.05 6.77
N SER A 102 22.67 18.67 6.45
CA SER A 102 23.68 19.53 5.80
C SER A 102 23.58 19.56 4.28
N GLY A 103 22.74 18.73 3.66
CA GLY A 103 22.53 18.67 2.20
C GLY A 103 23.78 18.29 1.39
N ASN A 104 24.68 17.50 1.95
CA ASN A 104 25.89 17.05 1.26
C ASN A 104 26.02 15.54 1.17
N ILE A 105 25.14 14.80 1.86
CA ILE A 105 25.09 13.34 1.83
C ILE A 105 23.64 12.94 1.49
N VAL A 106 23.50 12.00 0.57
CA VAL A 106 22.22 11.39 0.21
C VAL A 106 22.35 9.88 0.22
N SER A 107 21.37 9.23 0.83
CA SER A 107 21.15 7.78 0.71
C SER A 107 19.97 7.54 -0.23
N PHE A 108 20.09 6.60 -1.16
CA PHE A 108 19.05 6.29 -2.15
C PHE A 108 19.04 4.82 -2.52
N VAL A 109 17.88 4.33 -2.93
CA VAL A 109 17.68 2.92 -3.32
C VAL A 109 17.62 2.80 -4.84
N ARG A 110 18.46 1.89 -5.40
CA ARG A 110 18.40 1.54 -6.82
C ARG A 110 18.59 0.04 -7.01
N ASN A 111 17.70 -0.58 -7.80
CA ASN A 111 17.74 -2.01 -8.15
C ASN A 111 17.93 -2.92 -6.91
N GLY A 112 17.15 -2.67 -5.84
CA GLY A 112 17.24 -3.44 -4.59
C GLY A 112 18.53 -3.24 -3.79
N ASN A 113 19.32 -2.21 -4.10
CA ASN A 113 20.55 -1.86 -3.38
C ASN A 113 20.43 -0.48 -2.73
N LEU A 114 21.01 -0.33 -1.54
CA LEU A 114 21.15 0.96 -0.87
C LEU A 114 22.51 1.57 -1.17
N TRP A 115 22.48 2.79 -1.66
CA TRP A 115 23.64 3.60 -1.97
C TRP A 115 23.68 4.83 -1.09
N THR A 116 24.87 5.28 -0.68
CA THR A 116 25.08 6.56 0.00
C THR A 116 26.20 7.33 -0.69
N TYR A 117 25.90 8.54 -1.16
CA TYR A 117 26.88 9.41 -1.78
C TYR A 117 27.23 10.60 -0.88
N ASN A 118 28.53 10.81 -0.66
CA ASN A 118 29.09 11.95 0.07
C ASN A 118 29.76 12.91 -0.93
N ALA A 119 29.11 14.02 -1.21
CA ALA A 119 29.57 14.99 -2.19
C ALA A 119 30.88 15.68 -1.80
N LYS A 120 31.16 15.87 -0.48
CA LYS A 120 32.41 16.49 -0.02
C LYS A 120 33.65 15.63 -0.26
N GLN A 121 33.50 14.33 -0.17
CA GLN A 121 34.59 13.36 -0.33
C GLN A 121 34.61 12.73 -1.72
N ASN A 122 33.58 12.98 -2.52
CA ASN A 122 33.30 12.29 -3.79
C ASN A 122 33.38 10.76 -3.62
N GLU A 123 32.67 10.25 -2.60
CA GLU A 123 32.62 8.83 -2.27
C GLU A 123 31.19 8.30 -2.42
N LEU A 124 31.05 7.16 -3.10
CA LEU A 124 29.80 6.44 -3.30
C LEU A 124 29.90 5.06 -2.64
N ALA A 125 29.17 4.86 -1.55
CA ALA A 125 29.14 3.62 -0.81
C ALA A 125 27.97 2.74 -1.23
N GLN A 126 28.22 1.47 -1.60
CA GLN A 126 27.18 0.44 -1.71
C GLN A 126 26.91 -0.13 -0.32
N VAL A 127 25.97 0.51 0.39
CA VAL A 127 25.71 0.22 1.81
C VAL A 127 25.10 -1.15 1.99
N PHE A 128 24.15 -1.52 1.12
CA PHE A 128 23.50 -2.82 1.18
C PHE A 128 23.24 -3.38 -0.22
N SER A 129 23.48 -4.69 -0.39
CA SER A 129 23.19 -5.42 -1.61
C SER A 129 23.11 -6.92 -1.31
N PHE A 130 22.18 -7.61 -1.95
CA PHE A 130 22.20 -9.08 -2.03
C PHE A 130 22.99 -9.61 -3.22
N SER A 131 23.50 -8.75 -4.09
CA SER A 131 24.34 -9.15 -5.22
C SER A 131 25.71 -9.64 -4.74
N ASN A 132 26.21 -10.70 -5.37
CA ASN A 132 27.55 -11.20 -5.11
C ASN A 132 28.59 -10.36 -5.88
N ILE A 133 29.77 -10.18 -5.28
CA ILE A 133 30.91 -9.48 -5.90
C ILE A 133 31.49 -10.26 -7.09
N GLU A 134 31.39 -11.60 -7.04
CA GLU A 134 32.03 -12.51 -7.99
C GLU A 134 31.15 -12.93 -9.18
N GLY A 135 29.89 -12.58 -9.20
CA GLY A 135 29.00 -12.94 -10.29
C GLY A 135 27.51 -12.72 -10.00
N ASN A 136 26.75 -12.72 -11.08
CA ASN A 136 25.31 -12.53 -11.06
C ASN A 136 24.63 -13.90 -10.99
N ASP A 137 24.61 -14.52 -9.81
CA ASP A 137 23.94 -15.80 -9.59
C ASP A 137 22.40 -15.62 -9.48
N ALA A 138 21.64 -16.72 -9.54
CA ALA A 138 20.18 -16.71 -9.46
C ALA A 138 19.68 -16.03 -8.16
N ARG A 139 20.41 -16.14 -7.05
CA ARG A 139 20.03 -15.46 -5.79
C ARG A 139 20.19 -13.96 -5.89
N SER A 140 21.22 -13.45 -6.56
CA SER A 140 21.43 -12.02 -6.77
C SER A 140 20.34 -11.39 -7.62
N ARG A 141 19.72 -12.16 -8.52
CA ARG A 141 18.63 -11.72 -9.40
C ARG A 141 17.23 -11.89 -8.80
N TYR A 142 17.11 -12.58 -7.66
CA TYR A 142 15.83 -12.75 -6.99
C TYR A 142 15.44 -11.46 -6.28
N ASP A 143 14.52 -10.70 -6.89
CA ASP A 143 14.15 -9.32 -6.56
C ASP A 143 13.00 -9.20 -5.55
N GLN A 144 12.76 -10.24 -4.73
CA GLN A 144 11.64 -10.27 -3.79
C GLN A 144 11.98 -9.60 -2.45
N HIS A 145 12.61 -8.44 -2.53
CA HIS A 145 12.90 -7.57 -1.38
C HIS A 145 12.84 -6.09 -1.78
N ASN A 146 12.64 -5.25 -0.79
CA ASN A 146 12.70 -3.80 -0.93
C ASN A 146 13.48 -3.20 0.24
N ILE A 147 13.92 -1.94 0.09
CA ILE A 147 14.68 -1.23 1.12
C ILE A 147 13.99 0.08 1.44
N ARG A 148 13.77 0.34 2.73
CA ARG A 148 13.27 1.61 3.23
C ARG A 148 14.37 2.31 4.03
N ILE A 149 14.68 3.55 3.67
CA ILE A 149 15.55 4.40 4.45
C ILE A 149 14.72 4.96 5.60
N ILE A 150 15.12 4.67 6.84
CA ILE A 150 14.41 5.11 8.04
C ILE A 150 14.87 6.54 8.42
N SER A 151 16.18 6.77 8.42
CA SER A 151 16.74 8.07 8.73
C SER A 151 18.18 8.21 8.23
N VAL A 152 18.58 9.44 7.91
CA VAL A 152 19.97 9.81 7.62
C VAL A 152 20.40 10.86 8.64
N GLU A 153 21.38 10.53 9.46
CA GLU A 153 21.91 11.41 10.48
C GLU A 153 22.72 12.57 9.89
N LYS A 154 23.04 13.57 10.72
CA LYS A 154 23.82 14.74 10.29
C LYS A 154 25.18 14.38 9.70
N ASN A 155 25.85 13.35 10.24
CA ASN A 155 27.15 12.86 9.72
C ASN A 155 27.01 11.98 8.48
N GLY A 156 25.77 11.55 8.13
CA GLY A 156 25.45 10.66 7.02
C GLY A 156 25.29 9.18 7.39
N SER A 157 25.42 8.81 8.66
CA SER A 157 25.05 7.48 9.13
C SER A 157 23.57 7.23 8.89
N THR A 158 23.23 6.02 8.46
CA THR A 158 21.89 5.72 7.92
C THR A 158 21.28 4.50 8.60
N ALA A 159 20.08 4.67 9.18
CA ALA A 159 19.23 3.56 9.58
C ALA A 159 18.31 3.16 8.43
N PHE A 160 18.19 1.87 8.17
CA PHE A 160 17.35 1.36 7.10
C PHE A 160 16.78 -0.02 7.41
N ALA A 161 15.69 -0.37 6.74
CA ALA A 161 15.05 -1.68 6.83
C ALA A 161 15.07 -2.37 5.47
N VAL A 162 15.32 -3.67 5.46
CA VAL A 162 15.19 -4.55 4.30
C VAL A 162 13.96 -5.41 4.51
N TYR A 163 13.00 -5.30 3.61
CA TYR A 163 11.76 -6.07 3.66
C TYR A 163 11.80 -7.19 2.63
N GLY A 164 11.23 -8.32 2.99
CA GLY A 164 10.94 -9.38 2.06
C GLY A 164 11.78 -10.62 2.26
N TYR A 165 12.10 -11.28 1.16
CA TYR A 165 12.90 -12.51 1.17
C TYR A 165 14.38 -12.19 1.34
N MET A 166 14.99 -12.79 2.35
CA MET A 166 16.42 -12.63 2.61
C MET A 166 17.21 -13.58 1.72
N ASN A 167 17.83 -13.04 0.67
CA ASN A 167 18.58 -13.83 -0.32
C ASN A 167 19.90 -14.36 0.22
N ARG A 168 20.46 -13.69 1.23
CA ARG A 168 21.77 -13.98 1.83
C ARG A 168 21.81 -13.54 3.28
N GLY A 169 22.82 -13.99 4.00
CA GLY A 169 23.09 -13.56 5.37
C GLY A 169 22.59 -14.53 6.42
N ALA A 170 22.41 -14.04 7.65
CA ALA A 170 21.99 -14.87 8.79
C ALA A 170 20.56 -15.41 8.65
N HIS A 171 19.72 -14.73 7.90
CA HIS A 171 18.28 -15.04 7.69
C HIS A 171 17.99 -15.53 6.27
N GLU A 172 19.00 -16.07 5.56
CA GLU A 172 18.81 -16.58 4.20
C GLU A 172 17.69 -17.61 4.15
N GLY A 173 16.72 -17.41 3.22
CA GLY A 173 15.57 -18.27 3.05
C GLY A 173 14.33 -17.87 3.86
N GLU A 174 14.44 -16.88 4.74
CA GLU A 174 13.32 -16.35 5.52
C GLU A 174 12.71 -15.11 4.85
N VAL A 175 11.45 -14.85 5.14
CA VAL A 175 10.77 -13.59 4.80
C VAL A 175 10.58 -12.78 6.08
N GLY A 176 10.83 -11.48 6.02
CA GLY A 176 10.67 -10.62 7.18
C GLY A 176 11.09 -9.19 6.95
N VAL A 177 11.40 -8.53 8.05
CA VAL A 177 11.98 -7.18 8.07
C VAL A 177 13.27 -7.24 8.85
N ASP A 178 14.36 -6.86 8.21
CA ASP A 178 15.69 -6.79 8.82
C ASP A 178 16.13 -5.34 8.97
N ILE A 179 16.47 -4.94 10.18
CA ILE A 179 16.81 -3.56 10.56
C ILE A 179 18.31 -3.43 10.63
N TYR A 180 18.85 -2.47 9.88
CA TYR A 180 20.27 -2.20 9.79
C TYR A 180 20.61 -0.76 10.15
N TYR A 181 21.85 -0.57 10.58
CA TYR A 181 22.45 0.73 10.76
C TYR A 181 23.82 0.79 10.07
N TYR A 182 24.00 1.75 9.19
CA TYR A 182 25.26 2.08 8.54
C TYR A 182 25.97 3.22 9.28
N ASP A 183 27.12 2.90 9.88
CA ASP A 183 28.04 3.87 10.46
C ASP A 183 29.04 4.32 9.36
N ILE A 184 28.82 5.52 8.84
CA ILE A 184 29.58 6.06 7.70
C ILE A 184 31.05 6.32 8.09
N GLU A 185 31.34 6.71 9.35
CA GLU A 185 32.68 7.03 9.80
C GLU A 185 33.57 5.76 9.91
N LYS A 186 32.98 4.66 10.33
CA LYS A 186 33.64 3.36 10.40
C LYS A 186 33.53 2.55 9.10
N ASN A 187 32.68 3.00 8.19
CA ASN A 187 32.31 2.26 6.97
C ASN A 187 31.85 0.81 7.27
N VAL A 188 30.89 0.69 8.20
CA VAL A 188 30.38 -0.58 8.72
C VAL A 188 28.87 -0.59 8.74
N VAL A 189 28.26 -1.68 8.26
CA VAL A 189 26.82 -1.96 8.39
C VAL A 189 26.63 -2.99 9.50
N GLN A 190 25.72 -2.69 10.44
CA GLN A 190 25.37 -3.55 11.55
C GLN A 190 23.89 -3.94 11.46
N GLU A 191 23.60 -5.23 11.50
CA GLU A 191 22.25 -5.74 11.74
C GLU A 191 21.84 -5.44 13.19
N LYS A 192 20.63 -4.93 13.36
CA LYS A 192 20.07 -4.55 14.67
C LYS A 192 18.99 -5.50 15.16
N ALA A 193 18.09 -5.89 14.27
CA ALA A 193 17.00 -6.79 14.60
C ALA A 193 16.36 -7.39 13.35
N PHE A 194 15.90 -8.62 13.45
CA PHE A 194 15.12 -9.30 12.43
C PHE A 194 13.72 -9.64 12.95
N ILE A 195 12.69 -9.35 12.16
CA ILE A 195 11.29 -9.66 12.46
C ILE A 195 10.79 -10.62 11.38
N PRO A 196 10.66 -11.92 11.67
CA PRO A 196 10.21 -12.90 10.69
C PRO A 196 8.72 -12.73 10.36
N SER A 197 8.37 -13.03 9.12
CA SER A 197 7.00 -13.11 8.61
C SER A 197 6.77 -14.47 7.95
N THR A 198 5.57 -15.02 8.12
CA THR A 198 5.13 -16.24 7.42
C THR A 198 4.42 -15.93 6.09
N LYS A 199 4.32 -14.65 5.73
CA LYS A 199 3.60 -14.18 4.53
C LYS A 199 4.58 -13.96 3.37
N SER A 200 4.05 -13.84 2.15
CA SER A 200 4.89 -13.51 0.98
C SER A 200 5.49 -12.10 1.11
N PHE A 201 6.54 -11.83 0.35
CA PHE A 201 7.26 -10.55 0.34
C PHE A 201 6.33 -9.33 0.30
N ALA A 202 5.46 -9.25 -0.70
CA ALA A 202 4.62 -8.09 -0.91
C ALA A 202 3.61 -7.86 0.23
N ILE A 203 3.09 -8.93 0.84
CA ILE A 203 2.20 -8.84 1.99
C ILE A 203 2.99 -8.43 3.25
N ALA A 204 4.18 -9.01 3.46
CA ALA A 204 5.03 -8.66 4.59
C ALA A 204 5.48 -7.20 4.53
N GLU A 205 5.82 -6.68 3.35
CA GLU A 205 6.16 -5.28 3.13
C GLU A 205 5.00 -4.36 3.53
N GLU A 206 3.79 -4.63 3.05
CA GLU A 206 2.60 -3.83 3.36
C GLU A 206 2.21 -3.88 4.84
N GLU A 207 2.31 -5.03 5.49
CA GLU A 207 1.93 -5.20 6.89
C GLU A 207 2.97 -4.76 7.90
N LEU A 208 4.25 -4.88 7.57
CA LEU A 208 5.37 -4.54 8.46
C LEU A 208 6.11 -3.27 8.02
N GLY A 209 5.83 -2.76 6.81
CA GLY A 209 6.57 -1.65 6.21
C GLY A 209 6.00 -0.27 6.47
N LYS A 210 4.71 -0.14 6.81
CA LYS A 210 4.04 1.17 6.90
C LYS A 210 4.65 2.08 7.95
N MET A 211 5.03 1.54 9.10
CA MET A 211 5.65 2.30 10.17
C MET A 211 6.72 1.47 10.86
N VAL A 212 7.98 1.79 10.58
CA VAL A 212 9.17 1.29 11.28
C VAL A 212 10.11 2.47 11.52
N TYR A 213 10.58 2.62 12.73
CA TYR A 213 11.57 3.61 13.11
C TYR A 213 12.60 3.01 14.07
N TYR A 214 13.89 3.21 13.78
CA TYR A 214 14.97 2.78 14.64
C TYR A 214 15.72 4.01 15.20
N ASN A 215 15.69 4.15 16.52
CA ASN A 215 16.42 5.16 17.24
C ASN A 215 17.77 4.60 17.69
N GLN A 216 18.83 5.04 17.02
CA GLN A 216 20.20 4.58 17.27
C GLN A 216 20.71 5.02 18.66
N ASP A 217 20.40 6.23 19.09
CA ASP A 217 20.92 6.80 20.33
C ASP A 217 20.45 6.04 21.56
N GLN A 218 19.18 5.61 21.54
CA GLN A 218 18.53 4.89 22.62
C GLN A 218 18.46 3.38 22.39
N ASN A 219 18.82 2.91 21.17
CA ASN A 219 18.69 1.52 20.73
C ASN A 219 17.25 0.99 20.84
N LEU A 220 16.29 1.83 20.44
CA LEU A 220 14.86 1.54 20.44
C LEU A 220 14.34 1.31 19.03
N LEU A 221 13.52 0.27 18.87
CA LEU A 221 12.82 0.00 17.64
C LEU A 221 11.32 0.20 17.85
N TYR A 222 10.69 1.00 16.99
CA TYR A 222 9.25 1.19 16.93
C TYR A 222 8.71 0.55 15.67
N ILE A 223 7.62 -0.22 15.80
CA ILE A 223 6.98 -0.87 14.65
C ILE A 223 5.47 -0.97 14.84
N LEU A 224 4.74 -0.68 13.77
CA LEU A 224 3.31 -0.95 13.68
C LEU A 224 3.11 -2.23 12.86
N ALA A 225 2.57 -3.25 13.49
CA ALA A 225 2.32 -4.53 12.85
C ALA A 225 1.04 -5.17 13.40
N GLY A 226 0.18 -5.69 12.51
CA GLY A 226 -1.06 -6.36 12.89
C GLY A 226 -1.98 -5.50 13.77
N GLY A 227 -2.06 -4.19 13.51
CA GLY A 227 -2.87 -3.25 14.30
C GLY A 227 -2.32 -2.99 15.71
N LYS A 228 -1.07 -3.39 16.01
CA LYS A 228 -0.41 -3.12 17.28
C LYS A 228 0.81 -2.25 17.07
N PHE A 229 0.95 -1.22 17.88
CA PHE A 229 2.12 -0.37 17.89
C PHE A 229 3.05 -0.80 19.01
N TYR A 230 4.27 -1.24 18.63
CA TYR A 230 5.28 -1.77 19.52
C TYR A 230 6.42 -0.78 19.71
N LYS A 231 6.91 -0.69 20.94
CA LYS A 231 8.21 -0.15 21.31
C LYS A 231 9.08 -1.29 21.83
N ILE A 232 10.25 -1.48 21.27
CA ILE A 232 11.16 -2.60 21.56
C ILE A 232 12.52 -2.04 21.96
N ASP A 233 12.91 -2.30 23.21
CA ASP A 233 14.25 -1.96 23.72
C ASP A 233 15.21 -3.09 23.35
N LEU A 234 16.03 -2.86 22.31
CA LEU A 234 16.99 -3.86 21.80
C LEU A 234 18.17 -4.10 22.76
N THR A 235 18.37 -3.24 23.77
CA THR A 235 19.42 -3.43 24.78
C THR A 235 18.94 -4.39 25.86
N LYS A 236 17.68 -4.27 26.26
CA LYS A 236 17.07 -5.11 27.33
C LYS A 236 16.34 -6.33 26.81
N ASP A 237 16.09 -6.40 25.49
CA ASP A 237 15.22 -7.41 24.86
C ASP A 237 13.79 -7.36 25.42
N GLU A 238 13.25 -6.14 25.60
CA GLU A 238 11.92 -5.91 26.15
C GLU A 238 10.98 -5.33 25.09
N GLN A 239 9.77 -5.89 25.01
CA GLN A 239 8.72 -5.41 24.10
C GLN A 239 7.57 -4.80 24.90
N THR A 240 7.20 -3.58 24.53
CA THR A 240 6.03 -2.87 25.08
C THR A 240 5.03 -2.61 23.96
N VAL A 241 3.77 -2.95 24.17
CA VAL A 241 2.68 -2.60 23.23
C VAL A 241 2.10 -1.27 23.68
N LEU A 242 2.32 -0.23 22.86
CA LEU A 242 1.85 1.14 23.13
C LEU A 242 0.39 1.34 22.79
N ALA A 243 -0.08 0.70 21.70
CA ALA A 243 -1.49 0.69 21.30
C ALA A 243 -1.86 -0.63 20.64
N LYS A 244 -3.17 -0.97 20.67
CA LYS A 244 -3.74 -2.20 20.11
C LYS A 244 -4.96 -1.87 19.26
N ASN A 245 -5.25 -2.76 18.30
CA ASN A 245 -6.40 -2.66 17.41
C ASN A 245 -6.45 -1.31 16.65
N LEU A 246 -5.28 -0.79 16.27
CA LEU A 246 -5.18 0.38 15.42
C LEU A 246 -5.56 0.02 13.99
N GLU A 247 -6.59 0.66 13.48
CA GLU A 247 -7.02 0.60 12.10
C GLU A 247 -6.52 1.82 11.31
N GLU A 248 -6.67 1.79 10.01
CA GLU A 248 -6.35 2.92 9.16
C GLU A 248 -7.16 4.16 9.56
N GLY A 249 -6.48 5.33 9.62
CA GLY A 249 -7.07 6.59 10.10
C GLY A 249 -7.03 6.79 11.62
N GLN A 250 -6.71 5.75 12.42
CA GLN A 250 -6.49 5.89 13.86
C GLN A 250 -5.07 6.31 14.24
N TYR A 251 -4.18 6.38 13.28
CA TYR A 251 -2.83 6.87 13.45
C TYR A 251 -2.38 7.67 12.22
N THR A 252 -1.38 8.52 12.43
CA THR A 252 -0.71 9.27 11.36
C THR A 252 0.76 9.47 11.71
N VAL A 253 1.61 9.60 10.70
CA VAL A 253 3.07 9.76 10.85
C VAL A 253 3.48 11.04 10.13
N SER A 254 4.41 11.81 10.71
CA SER A 254 4.97 12.99 10.06
C SER A 254 5.74 12.62 8.78
N SER A 255 5.85 13.55 7.85
CA SER A 255 6.52 13.33 6.57
C SER A 255 8.00 12.93 6.70
N ASP A 256 8.66 13.34 7.79
CA ASP A 256 10.04 12.98 8.13
C ASP A 256 10.15 11.68 8.95
N GLY A 257 9.00 11.05 9.29
CA GLY A 257 8.93 9.79 10.02
C GLY A 257 9.31 9.87 11.51
N HIS A 258 9.53 11.06 12.08
CA HIS A 258 9.98 11.21 13.47
C HIS A 258 8.85 11.30 14.48
N LEU A 259 7.64 11.67 14.07
CA LEU A 259 6.48 11.82 14.92
C LEU A 259 5.39 10.84 14.51
N ILE A 260 4.74 10.22 15.48
CA ILE A 260 3.53 9.43 15.27
C ILE A 260 2.44 9.91 16.24
N ALA A 261 1.24 10.15 15.71
CA ALA A 261 0.05 10.37 16.50
C ALA A 261 -0.88 9.17 16.37
N TYR A 262 -1.41 8.66 17.48
CA TYR A 262 -2.28 7.48 17.48
C TYR A 262 -3.34 7.55 18.58
N GLN A 263 -4.52 7.01 18.28
CA GLN A 263 -5.61 6.86 19.25
C GLN A 263 -5.28 5.74 20.23
N THR A 264 -5.58 5.95 21.52
CA THR A 264 -5.23 4.97 22.58
C THR A 264 -6.32 3.94 22.81
N SER A 265 -7.57 4.25 22.45
CA SER A 265 -8.74 3.40 22.65
C SER A 265 -9.87 3.78 21.68
N GLY A 266 -10.93 2.97 21.62
CA GLY A 266 -12.10 3.21 20.79
C GLY A 266 -11.88 2.88 19.31
N THR A 267 -12.73 3.45 18.47
CA THR A 267 -12.64 3.43 17.01
C THR A 267 -12.24 4.81 16.50
N ILE A 268 -11.99 4.95 15.20
CA ILE A 268 -11.64 6.23 14.57
C ILE A 268 -12.62 7.38 14.93
N ASN A 269 -13.88 7.05 15.22
CA ASN A 269 -14.97 8.01 15.49
C ASN A 269 -15.38 8.10 16.96
N THR A 270 -14.78 7.31 17.85
CA THR A 270 -15.19 7.24 19.27
C THR A 270 -14.02 7.38 20.24
N ALA A 271 -12.80 7.53 19.75
CA ALA A 271 -11.64 7.68 20.59
C ALA A 271 -11.65 9.02 21.33
N GLU A 272 -11.33 8.99 22.62
CA GLU A 272 -11.32 10.17 23.50
C GLU A 272 -9.90 10.72 23.74
N GLU A 273 -8.85 10.01 23.29
CA GLU A 273 -7.46 10.42 23.50
C GLU A 273 -6.59 10.06 22.31
N ILE A 274 -5.73 10.99 21.94
CA ILE A 274 -4.62 10.78 20.99
C ILE A 274 -3.30 11.03 21.71
N LYS A 275 -2.35 10.13 21.54
CA LYS A 275 -0.96 10.34 21.95
C LYS A 275 -0.11 10.71 20.75
N VAL A 276 0.79 11.67 20.95
CA VAL A 276 1.79 12.09 19.97
C VAL A 276 3.17 11.74 20.55
N LEU A 277 3.84 10.81 19.90
CA LEU A 277 5.15 10.30 20.32
C LEU A 277 6.23 10.78 19.35
N ASN A 278 7.28 11.39 19.92
CA ASN A 278 8.50 11.67 19.19
C ASN A 278 9.44 10.45 19.25
N LEU A 279 9.58 9.77 18.14
CA LEU A 279 10.34 8.52 18.02
C LEU A 279 11.85 8.71 18.18
N LYS A 280 12.33 9.95 18.00
CA LYS A 280 13.73 10.32 18.17
C LYS A 280 14.10 10.60 19.61
N THR A 281 13.22 11.26 20.38
CA THR A 281 13.48 11.63 21.78
C THR A 281 12.81 10.68 22.76
N ASP A 282 11.84 9.88 22.34
CA ASP A 282 10.94 9.06 23.15
C ASP A 282 10.01 9.89 24.07
N GLU A 283 9.81 11.17 23.75
CA GLU A 283 8.91 12.06 24.47
C GLU A 283 7.48 11.91 23.94
N GLU A 284 6.52 11.81 24.84
CA GLU A 284 5.11 11.60 24.54
C GLU A 284 4.24 12.73 25.08
N ASN A 285 3.38 13.28 24.24
CA ASN A 285 2.33 14.22 24.61
C ASN A 285 0.96 13.57 24.38
N ALA A 286 -0.05 13.97 25.16
CA ALA A 286 -1.41 13.50 24.99
C ALA A 286 -2.37 14.67 24.72
N VAL A 287 -3.37 14.41 23.89
CA VAL A 287 -4.49 15.30 23.61
C VAL A 287 -5.77 14.57 23.91
N ALA A 288 -6.57 15.11 24.83
CA ALA A 288 -7.86 14.53 25.21
C ALA A 288 -9.02 15.22 24.49
N ALA A 289 -10.05 14.45 24.17
CA ALA A 289 -11.33 14.99 23.71
C ALA A 289 -12.02 15.82 24.79
N LYS A 290 -12.91 16.71 24.37
CA LYS A 290 -13.83 17.39 25.29
C LYS A 290 -14.84 16.35 25.81
N SER A 291 -15.42 16.60 27.00
CA SER A 291 -16.34 15.65 27.63
C SER A 291 -17.51 15.25 26.70
N GLY A 292 -17.66 13.97 26.42
CA GLY A 292 -18.70 13.42 25.54
C GLY A 292 -18.44 13.57 24.04
N GLU A 293 -17.23 13.98 23.66
CA GLU A 293 -16.81 14.12 22.27
C GLU A 293 -15.73 13.08 21.92
N ALA A 294 -15.42 12.95 20.64
CA ALA A 294 -14.31 12.14 20.13
C ALA A 294 -13.30 13.02 19.40
N ILE A 295 -12.06 12.50 19.23
CA ILE A 295 -11.00 13.16 18.48
C ILE A 295 -10.39 12.22 17.45
N ARG A 296 -10.03 12.80 16.28
CA ARG A 296 -9.44 12.07 15.15
C ARG A 296 -8.09 12.68 14.75
N PRO A 297 -7.02 11.88 14.63
CA PRO A 297 -5.76 12.36 14.07
C PRO A 297 -5.91 12.56 12.57
N LEU A 298 -5.40 13.67 12.03
CA LEU A 298 -5.56 14.04 10.63
C LEU A 298 -4.23 14.07 9.88
N GLY A 299 -3.12 14.42 10.56
CA GLY A 299 -1.81 14.50 9.95
C GLY A 299 -0.87 15.46 10.65
N PHE A 300 0.19 15.80 9.95
CA PHE A 300 1.17 16.79 10.39
C PHE A 300 1.43 17.80 9.28
N ILE A 301 1.52 19.08 9.65
CA ILE A 301 2.08 20.14 8.79
C ILE A 301 3.46 20.46 9.34
N GLY A 302 4.51 20.03 8.63
CA GLY A 302 5.86 20.04 9.21
C GLY A 302 5.90 19.16 10.47
N SER A 303 6.24 19.76 11.62
CA SER A 303 6.21 19.11 12.94
C SER A 303 4.92 19.33 13.73
N ASP A 304 4.00 20.14 13.22
CA ASP A 304 2.78 20.51 13.93
C ASP A 304 1.68 19.49 13.72
N PHE A 305 1.10 18.98 14.80
CA PHE A 305 0.07 17.95 14.78
C PHE A 305 -1.33 18.54 14.54
N VAL A 306 -2.06 17.93 13.60
CA VAL A 306 -3.42 18.34 13.20
C VAL A 306 -4.43 17.26 13.61
N TYR A 307 -5.49 17.66 14.28
CA TYR A 307 -6.58 16.76 14.67
C TYR A 307 -7.94 17.46 14.69
N GLY A 308 -9.02 16.68 14.68
CA GLY A 308 -10.38 17.20 14.66
C GLY A 308 -11.24 16.66 15.79
N TYR A 309 -12.20 17.48 16.24
CA TYR A 309 -13.24 17.11 17.21
C TYR A 309 -14.53 16.69 16.53
N LEU A 310 -15.14 15.60 17.03
CA LEU A 310 -16.38 15.02 16.55
C LEU A 310 -17.41 14.95 17.68
N ARG A 311 -18.70 15.15 17.34
CA ARG A 311 -19.83 14.95 18.25
C ARG A 311 -20.74 13.86 17.71
N GLN A 312 -21.25 13.01 18.58
CA GLN A 312 -22.20 11.95 18.18
C GLN A 312 -23.53 12.54 17.64
N GLU A 313 -23.96 13.69 18.12
CA GLU A 313 -25.15 14.41 17.65
C GLU A 313 -25.02 14.97 16.23
N ASP A 314 -23.79 15.08 15.74
CA ASP A 314 -23.50 15.57 14.39
C ASP A 314 -23.43 14.45 13.35
N VAL A 315 -23.45 13.18 13.76
CA VAL A 315 -23.48 12.04 12.82
C VAL A 315 -24.68 12.15 11.89
N GLY A 316 -24.48 11.86 10.62
CA GLY A 316 -25.52 11.93 9.60
C GLY A 316 -25.11 11.16 8.35
N HIS A 317 -25.68 11.51 7.21
CA HIS A 317 -25.46 10.80 5.96
C HIS A 317 -25.07 11.77 4.84
N THR A 318 -24.28 11.28 3.92
CA THR A 318 -24.02 11.97 2.64
C THR A 318 -25.30 11.93 1.77
N ALA A 319 -25.37 12.77 0.73
CA ALA A 319 -26.44 12.71 -0.26
C ALA A 319 -26.57 11.34 -0.96
N ALA A 320 -25.51 10.54 -0.97
CA ALA A 320 -25.48 9.17 -1.49
C ALA A 320 -25.87 8.10 -0.45
N GLY A 321 -26.28 8.51 0.78
CA GLY A 321 -26.71 7.61 1.85
C GLY A 321 -25.58 7.01 2.69
N GLY A 322 -24.32 7.33 2.41
CA GLY A 322 -23.19 6.88 3.22
C GLY A 322 -23.13 7.60 4.57
N GLU A 323 -22.85 6.87 5.65
CA GLU A 323 -22.70 7.45 6.99
C GLU A 323 -21.51 8.43 7.02
N LEU A 324 -21.70 9.57 7.67
CA LEU A 324 -20.70 10.62 7.80
C LEU A 324 -20.54 11.03 9.27
N PHE A 325 -19.29 11.04 9.73
CA PHE A 325 -18.86 11.53 11.04
C PHE A 325 -18.07 12.83 10.84
N PRO A 326 -18.74 13.98 10.74
CA PRO A 326 -18.07 15.23 10.45
C PRO A 326 -17.40 15.82 11.69
N MET A 327 -16.33 16.57 11.44
CA MET A 327 -15.65 17.34 12.49
C MET A 327 -16.22 18.76 12.51
N TYR A 328 -16.51 19.29 13.68
CA TYR A 328 -17.00 20.66 13.84
C TYR A 328 -15.88 21.65 14.12
N GLU A 329 -14.73 21.17 14.57
CA GLU A 329 -13.57 21.98 14.92
C GLU A 329 -12.27 21.21 14.63
N LEU A 330 -11.22 21.91 14.17
CA LEU A 330 -9.86 21.39 14.03
C LEU A 330 -8.91 22.22 14.90
N GLU A 331 -7.90 21.58 15.45
CA GLU A 331 -6.79 22.23 16.12
C GLU A 331 -5.45 21.81 15.51
N ILE A 332 -4.50 22.74 15.53
CA ILE A 332 -3.09 22.53 15.18
C ILE A 332 -2.25 22.80 16.41
N ARG A 333 -1.42 21.83 16.81
CA ARG A 333 -0.53 21.93 17.97
C ARG A 333 0.93 21.82 17.56
N ASN A 334 1.78 22.65 18.17
CA ASN A 334 3.22 22.59 17.99
C ASN A 334 3.87 21.45 18.81
N SER A 335 5.19 21.31 18.69
CA SER A 335 5.99 20.32 19.42
C SER A 335 5.94 20.46 20.94
N GLU A 336 5.68 21.67 21.46
CA GLU A 336 5.49 21.93 22.88
C GLU A 336 4.06 21.62 23.36
N ASN A 337 3.22 21.03 22.51
CA ASN A 337 1.81 20.71 22.77
C ASN A 337 0.92 21.96 23.01
N GLU A 338 1.29 23.12 22.47
CA GLU A 338 0.52 24.35 22.53
C GLU A 338 -0.38 24.48 21.29
N VAL A 339 -1.61 24.95 21.48
CA VAL A 339 -2.55 25.19 20.37
C VAL A 339 -2.11 26.44 19.59
N MET A 340 -1.65 26.25 18.37
CA MET A 340 -1.24 27.31 17.46
C MET A 340 -2.40 27.89 16.67
N LYS A 341 -3.38 27.05 16.31
CA LYS A 341 -4.54 27.45 15.52
C LYS A 341 -5.72 26.55 15.83
N THR A 342 -6.89 27.20 15.94
CA THR A 342 -8.19 26.54 15.96
C THR A 342 -8.98 26.99 14.72
N TYR A 343 -9.58 26.05 14.03
CA TYR A 343 -10.47 26.30 12.91
C TYR A 343 -11.87 25.78 13.24
N SER A 344 -12.86 26.66 13.19
CA SER A 344 -14.28 26.34 13.27
C SER A 344 -15.07 27.37 12.47
N ALA A 345 -16.18 26.99 11.88
CA ALA A 345 -17.06 27.89 11.15
C ALA A 345 -18.51 27.55 11.47
N ASP A 346 -19.33 28.60 11.67
CA ASP A 346 -20.74 28.43 12.06
C ASP A 346 -21.51 27.63 11.00
N GLN A 347 -22.17 26.54 11.43
CA GLN A 347 -22.98 25.61 10.61
C GLN A 347 -22.19 24.94 9.47
N ILE A 348 -20.86 25.00 9.47
CA ILE A 348 -19.99 24.32 8.52
C ILE A 348 -19.21 23.25 9.25
N TYR A 349 -19.20 22.07 8.69
CA TYR A 349 -18.48 20.91 9.20
C TYR A 349 -17.37 20.50 8.22
N ILE A 350 -16.41 19.73 8.69
CA ILE A 350 -15.29 19.23 7.91
C ILE A 350 -15.48 17.72 7.77
N SER A 351 -15.63 17.26 6.54
CA SER A 351 -15.77 15.83 6.23
C SER A 351 -14.43 15.13 6.15
N ASP A 352 -13.42 15.79 5.62
CA ASP A 352 -12.09 15.24 5.38
C ASP A 352 -11.04 16.34 5.23
N VAL A 353 -9.75 15.97 5.41
CA VAL A 353 -8.60 16.88 5.33
C VAL A 353 -7.50 16.22 4.53
N PHE A 354 -6.94 16.96 3.57
CA PHE A 354 -5.74 16.56 2.83
C PHE A 354 -4.60 17.50 3.17
N ILE A 355 -3.48 16.95 3.57
CA ILE A 355 -2.27 17.70 3.91
C ILE A 355 -1.21 17.38 2.86
N GLU A 356 -0.81 18.39 2.12
CA GLU A 356 0.28 18.30 1.14
C GLU A 356 1.33 19.36 1.48
N GLU A 357 2.51 18.91 1.88
CA GLU A 357 3.61 19.79 2.30
C GLU A 357 3.18 20.81 3.37
N ASN A 358 3.12 22.09 3.00
CA ASN A 358 2.76 23.20 3.90
C ASN A 358 1.31 23.67 3.74
N MET A 359 0.48 22.93 3.00
CA MET A 359 -0.91 23.29 2.73
C MET A 359 -1.85 22.19 3.19
N MET A 360 -2.89 22.58 3.90
CA MET A 360 -4.00 21.73 4.29
C MET A 360 -5.26 22.17 3.57
N THR A 361 -5.89 21.25 2.84
CA THR A 361 -7.17 21.43 2.17
C THR A 361 -8.27 20.84 3.03
N LEU A 362 -9.28 21.64 3.39
CA LEU A 362 -10.45 21.25 4.16
C LEU A 362 -11.62 20.97 3.23
N ASN A 363 -12.09 19.74 3.18
CA ASN A 363 -13.36 19.41 2.54
C ASN A 363 -14.49 19.71 3.50
N ARG A 364 -15.35 20.66 3.13
CA ARG A 364 -16.40 21.17 3.99
C ARG A 364 -17.78 20.71 3.55
N VAL A 365 -18.66 20.53 4.53
CA VAL A 365 -20.05 20.12 4.34
C VAL A 365 -20.97 20.98 5.21
N VAL A 366 -22.22 21.12 4.77
CA VAL A 366 -23.30 21.79 5.52
C VAL A 366 -24.41 20.78 5.82
N LYS A 367 -24.98 20.85 7.04
CA LYS A 367 -26.05 19.95 7.50
C LYS A 367 -27.41 20.47 7.11
N SER A 368 -28.26 19.61 6.54
CA SER A 368 -29.68 19.88 6.30
C SER A 368 -30.50 18.67 6.77
N GLY A 369 -31.12 18.77 7.94
CA GLY A 369 -31.69 17.62 8.63
C GLY A 369 -30.60 16.64 9.06
N GLU A 370 -30.68 15.38 8.63
CA GLU A 370 -29.65 14.36 8.85
C GLU A 370 -28.67 14.20 7.66
N THR A 371 -28.84 14.99 6.60
CA THR A 371 -28.06 14.89 5.37
C THR A 371 -27.04 16.00 5.28
N TYR A 372 -25.83 15.65 4.84
CA TYR A 372 -24.73 16.56 4.58
C TYR A 372 -24.52 16.76 3.08
N THR A 373 -24.36 18.02 2.66
CA THR A 373 -24.03 18.40 1.28
C THR A 373 -22.68 19.10 1.23
N VAL A 374 -21.89 18.77 0.21
CA VAL A 374 -20.58 19.39 -0.01
C VAL A 374 -20.72 20.88 -0.27
N THR A 375 -19.85 21.68 0.34
CA THR A 375 -19.71 23.12 0.07
C THR A 375 -18.30 23.45 -0.41
N SER A 376 -17.97 24.73 -0.54
CA SER A 376 -16.62 25.16 -0.99
C SER A 376 -15.54 24.65 -0.05
N GLN A 377 -14.42 24.23 -0.60
CA GLN A 377 -13.21 23.92 0.17
C GLN A 377 -12.65 25.17 0.85
N ASP A 378 -11.88 24.97 1.90
CA ASP A 378 -11.07 26.00 2.54
C ASP A 378 -9.62 25.52 2.68
N TYR A 379 -8.70 26.45 2.90
CA TYR A 379 -7.28 26.17 2.88
C TYR A 379 -6.58 26.80 4.09
N ILE A 380 -5.69 26.03 4.71
CA ILE A 380 -4.80 26.51 5.75
C ILE A 380 -3.36 26.26 5.27
N SER A 381 -2.56 27.30 5.21
CA SER A 381 -1.13 27.21 4.90
C SER A 381 -0.29 27.47 6.14
N SER A 382 0.78 26.72 6.32
CA SER A 382 1.85 27.05 7.26
C SER A 382 2.68 28.19 6.68
N ASN A 383 3.05 29.14 7.56
CA ASN A 383 3.95 30.24 7.21
C ASN A 383 5.44 29.86 7.39
N GLU A 384 5.72 28.60 7.73
CA GLU A 384 7.11 28.15 7.77
C GLU A 384 7.73 28.26 6.38
N GLU A 385 8.86 28.97 6.30
CA GLU A 385 9.65 28.98 5.06
C GLU A 385 9.98 27.53 4.70
N LYS A 386 9.59 27.15 3.48
CA LYS A 386 9.97 25.85 2.90
C LYS A 386 11.49 25.77 3.00
N LYS A 387 12.01 24.93 3.88
CA LYS A 387 13.43 24.58 3.84
C LYS A 387 13.70 23.95 2.48
N THR A 388 14.22 24.75 1.54
CA THR A 388 14.63 24.21 0.23
C THR A 388 15.60 23.07 0.49
N LYS A 389 15.17 21.85 0.11
CA LYS A 389 16.08 20.70 0.19
C LYS A 389 17.27 20.99 -0.70
N SER A 390 18.47 20.94 -0.17
CA SER A 390 19.70 21.17 -0.94
C SER A 390 19.95 20.10 -2.01
N ILE A 391 19.19 19.00 -1.96
CA ILE A 391 19.19 17.90 -2.92
C ILE A 391 17.74 17.61 -3.25
N THR A 392 17.38 17.70 -4.54
CA THR A 392 16.02 17.48 -5.03
C THR A 392 16.01 16.43 -6.14
N LEU A 393 14.90 15.71 -6.27
CA LEU A 393 14.68 14.79 -7.39
C LEU A 393 14.11 15.57 -8.57
N GLU A 394 14.86 15.64 -9.66
CA GLU A 394 14.48 16.40 -10.86
C GLU A 394 14.47 15.54 -12.11
N ALA A 395 13.52 15.83 -12.99
CA ALA A 395 13.48 15.23 -14.32
C ALA A 395 14.35 16.02 -15.30
N PHE A 396 15.05 15.30 -16.18
CA PHE A 396 15.77 15.87 -17.33
C PHE A 396 15.59 14.96 -18.54
N SER A 397 15.95 15.42 -19.71
CA SER A 397 15.92 14.67 -20.97
C SER A 397 17.30 14.62 -21.61
N THR A 398 17.54 13.58 -22.40
CA THR A 398 18.73 13.41 -23.23
C THR A 398 18.33 13.21 -24.69
N ASP A 399 19.31 13.07 -25.59
CA ASP A 399 19.03 12.80 -27.00
C ASP A 399 18.35 11.43 -27.24
N LEU A 400 18.64 10.47 -26.39
CA LEU A 400 18.07 9.11 -26.47
C LEU A 400 16.88 8.86 -25.54
N LYS A 401 16.75 9.64 -24.46
CA LYS A 401 15.78 9.39 -23.39
C LYS A 401 14.93 10.62 -23.13
N GLU A 402 13.62 10.48 -23.35
CA GLU A 402 12.65 11.57 -23.17
C GLU A 402 12.59 12.08 -21.73
N LYS A 403 12.73 11.16 -20.77
CA LYS A 403 12.71 11.49 -19.34
C LYS A 403 13.68 10.62 -18.57
N GLN A 404 14.50 11.26 -17.76
CA GLN A 404 15.38 10.63 -16.77
C GLN A 404 15.29 11.39 -15.46
N MET A 405 15.55 10.73 -14.34
CA MET A 405 15.58 11.34 -13.01
C MET A 405 17.01 11.50 -12.51
N ARG A 406 17.26 12.60 -11.83
CA ARG A 406 18.53 12.95 -11.21
C ARG A 406 18.31 13.45 -9.78
N LEU A 407 19.15 13.07 -8.85
CA LEU A 407 19.27 13.76 -7.56
C LEU A 407 20.16 14.99 -7.75
N THR A 408 19.51 16.14 -7.90
CA THR A 408 20.15 17.42 -8.24
C THR A 408 20.59 18.13 -6.97
N TYR A 409 21.84 18.57 -6.95
CA TYR A 409 22.43 19.36 -5.88
C TYR A 409 22.35 20.85 -6.23
N GLU A 410 21.80 21.68 -5.33
CA GLU A 410 21.65 23.12 -5.54
C GLU A 410 22.98 23.81 -5.94
N LYS A 411 24.09 23.37 -5.36
CA LYS A 411 25.43 23.94 -5.64
C LYS A 411 26.26 23.11 -6.62
N GLY A 412 25.63 22.11 -7.24
CA GLY A 412 26.34 21.16 -8.08
C GLY A 412 27.31 20.25 -7.29
N ILE A 413 27.89 19.29 -8.00
CA ILE A 413 28.89 18.34 -7.46
C ILE A 413 30.04 18.15 -8.46
N SER A 414 31.06 17.42 -8.04
CA SER A 414 32.11 16.95 -8.95
C SER A 414 31.53 15.91 -9.93
N ASP A 415 31.83 16.04 -11.22
CA ASP A 415 31.47 15.08 -12.27
C ASP A 415 32.55 14.00 -12.48
N THR A 416 33.55 13.95 -11.62
CA THR A 416 34.58 12.91 -11.67
C THR A 416 34.04 11.59 -11.12
N VAL A 417 34.59 10.47 -11.61
CA VAL A 417 34.21 9.14 -11.12
C VAL A 417 34.41 9.09 -9.60
N PRO A 418 33.35 8.74 -8.84
CA PRO A 418 33.44 8.69 -7.39
C PRO A 418 34.29 7.51 -6.92
N LYS A 419 34.90 7.66 -5.76
CA LYS A 419 35.54 6.52 -5.08
C LYS A 419 34.44 5.60 -4.53
N ILE A 420 34.42 4.35 -5.02
CA ILE A 420 33.44 3.36 -4.60
C ILE A 420 33.89 2.73 -3.29
N LEU A 421 33.00 2.76 -2.30
CA LEU A 421 33.19 2.12 -1.00
C LEU A 421 32.27 0.90 -0.87
N ARG A 422 32.76 -0.13 -0.20
CA ARG A 422 32.00 -1.31 0.20
C ARG A 422 32.12 -1.49 1.70
N PRO A 423 31.09 -1.10 2.46
CA PRO A 423 31.07 -1.23 3.91
C PRO A 423 31.22 -2.68 4.34
N LYS A 424 31.92 -2.88 5.46
CA LYS A 424 31.98 -4.19 6.09
C LYS A 424 30.68 -4.49 6.79
N GLN A 425 30.04 -5.59 6.46
CA GLN A 425 28.90 -6.10 7.23
C GLN A 425 29.39 -6.77 8.51
N VAL A 426 28.82 -6.39 9.65
CA VAL A 426 29.10 -6.98 10.94
C VAL A 426 27.82 -7.56 11.51
N VAL A 427 27.80 -8.88 11.61
CA VAL A 427 26.73 -9.58 12.33
C VAL A 427 27.01 -9.45 13.83
N GLY A 428 26.04 -9.01 14.60
CA GLY A 428 26.13 -8.96 16.05
C GLY A 428 26.41 -10.35 16.65
N LYS A 429 26.99 -10.42 17.84
CA LYS A 429 27.26 -11.70 18.53
C LYS A 429 26.00 -12.54 18.77
N LYS A 430 24.82 -11.91 18.77
CA LYS A 430 23.49 -12.53 18.78
C LYS A 430 22.59 -11.66 17.93
N PRO A 431 22.18 -12.09 16.73
CA PRO A 431 21.13 -11.43 16.00
C PRO A 431 19.84 -11.45 16.85
N ILE A 432 19.20 -10.30 17.01
CA ILE A 432 17.96 -10.16 17.78
C ILE A 432 16.81 -10.51 16.84
N THR A 433 16.27 -11.73 17.00
CA THR A 433 15.05 -12.11 16.31
C THR A 433 13.84 -11.75 17.17
N ILE A 434 12.98 -10.89 16.66
CA ILE A 434 11.80 -10.39 17.35
C ILE A 434 10.57 -11.12 16.83
N THR A 435 9.93 -11.91 17.65
CA THR A 435 8.65 -12.54 17.32
C THR A 435 7.51 -11.64 17.77
N LEU A 436 6.77 -11.09 16.82
CA LEU A 436 5.57 -10.32 17.11
C LEU A 436 4.42 -11.30 17.38
N ASN A 437 3.78 -11.17 18.54
CA ASN A 437 2.59 -11.94 18.88
C ASN A 437 1.36 -11.36 18.18
N ASP A 438 1.25 -11.57 16.87
CA ASP A 438 0.09 -11.20 16.10
C ASP A 438 -0.87 -12.40 15.93
N LYS A 439 -2.05 -12.28 16.55
CA LYS A 439 -3.19 -13.19 16.34
C LYS A 439 -4.37 -12.45 15.74
N SER A 440 -4.16 -11.28 15.11
CA SER A 440 -5.26 -10.59 14.46
C SER A 440 -5.71 -11.40 13.24
N LYS A 441 -6.95 -11.84 13.27
CA LYS A 441 -7.62 -12.54 12.17
C LYS A 441 -8.53 -11.57 11.39
N SER A 442 -8.08 -10.34 11.15
CA SER A 442 -8.88 -9.47 10.27
C SER A 442 -8.82 -10.04 8.86
N GLU A 443 -10.00 -10.23 8.26
CA GLU A 443 -10.09 -10.61 6.86
C GLU A 443 -9.51 -9.50 6.00
N LYS A 444 -8.59 -9.86 5.09
CA LYS A 444 -8.02 -8.93 4.11
C LYS A 444 -8.22 -9.49 2.71
N TYR A 445 -8.33 -8.57 1.76
CA TYR A 445 -8.51 -8.87 0.34
C TYR A 445 -7.34 -8.27 -0.44
N TYR A 446 -6.57 -9.13 -1.07
CA TYR A 446 -5.34 -8.80 -1.80
C TYR A 446 -5.64 -8.69 -3.29
N VAL A 447 -5.33 -7.54 -3.87
CA VAL A 447 -5.53 -7.27 -5.30
C VAL A 447 -4.22 -7.47 -6.05
N TYR A 448 -4.20 -8.46 -6.93
CA TYR A 448 -3.07 -8.68 -7.82
C TYR A 448 -3.39 -8.20 -9.23
N GLY A 449 -2.45 -7.49 -9.84
CA GLY A 449 -2.52 -7.04 -11.23
C GLY A 449 -1.15 -7.12 -11.89
N MET A 450 -1.09 -7.56 -13.14
CA MET A 450 0.16 -7.71 -13.91
C MET A 450 1.25 -8.53 -13.19
N GLY A 451 0.83 -9.48 -12.33
CA GLY A 451 1.73 -10.37 -11.57
C GLY A 451 2.31 -9.75 -10.29
N GLU A 452 1.82 -8.59 -9.85
CA GLU A 452 2.25 -7.89 -8.63
C GLU A 452 1.08 -7.65 -7.68
N LEU A 453 1.34 -7.57 -6.37
CA LEU A 453 0.37 -7.09 -5.40
C LEU A 453 0.24 -5.56 -5.56
N VAL A 454 -0.99 -5.11 -5.87
CA VAL A 454 -1.26 -3.69 -6.18
C VAL A 454 -1.90 -2.97 -5.00
N ALA A 455 -2.75 -3.67 -4.23
CA ALA A 455 -3.47 -3.08 -3.10
C ALA A 455 -3.98 -4.15 -2.13
N ILE A 456 -4.24 -3.74 -0.89
CA ILE A 456 -4.86 -4.55 0.16
C ILE A 456 -6.05 -3.78 0.72
N TYR A 457 -7.19 -4.45 0.88
CA TYR A 457 -8.42 -3.86 1.41
C TYR A 457 -9.04 -4.70 2.52
N ASP A 458 -9.77 -4.05 3.42
CA ASP A 458 -10.59 -4.72 4.44
C ASP A 458 -11.96 -5.13 3.91
N LYS A 459 -12.40 -4.55 2.79
CA LYS A 459 -13.71 -4.84 2.16
C LYS A 459 -13.54 -5.43 0.77
N ALA A 460 -14.21 -6.56 0.53
CA ALA A 460 -14.17 -7.25 -0.76
C ALA A 460 -14.60 -6.35 -1.92
N ALA A 461 -15.63 -5.51 -1.73
CA ALA A 461 -16.14 -4.63 -2.78
C ALA A 461 -15.08 -3.66 -3.32
N TYR A 462 -14.30 -3.03 -2.44
CA TYR A 462 -13.22 -2.11 -2.86
C TYR A 462 -12.09 -2.85 -3.59
N ALA A 463 -11.76 -4.05 -3.11
CA ALA A 463 -10.79 -4.91 -3.78
C ALA A 463 -11.26 -5.32 -5.19
N ILE A 464 -12.53 -5.71 -5.33
CA ILE A 464 -13.13 -6.10 -6.61
C ILE A 464 -13.17 -4.92 -7.58
N GLN A 465 -13.58 -3.73 -7.12
CA GLN A 465 -13.59 -2.52 -7.95
C GLN A 465 -12.17 -2.17 -8.43
N ARG A 466 -11.18 -2.28 -7.56
CA ARG A 466 -9.79 -2.06 -7.96
C ARG A 466 -9.29 -3.09 -8.95
N ALA A 467 -9.56 -4.37 -8.70
CA ALA A 467 -9.19 -5.46 -9.60
C ALA A 467 -9.83 -5.32 -10.98
N GLU A 468 -11.09 -4.86 -11.04
CA GLU A 468 -11.77 -4.60 -12.30
C GLU A 468 -11.07 -3.51 -13.13
N GLN A 469 -10.63 -2.43 -12.52
CA GLN A 469 -9.93 -1.32 -13.18
C GLN A 469 -8.60 -1.74 -13.83
N ILE A 470 -7.87 -2.66 -13.17
CA ILE A 470 -6.53 -3.09 -13.60
C ILE A 470 -6.53 -4.46 -14.29
N SER A 471 -7.71 -5.01 -14.58
CA SER A 471 -7.85 -6.38 -15.11
C SER A 471 -7.14 -7.42 -14.21
N GLY A 472 -7.29 -7.26 -12.90
CA GLY A 472 -6.64 -8.09 -11.90
C GLY A 472 -7.52 -9.16 -11.28
N VAL A 473 -7.02 -9.72 -10.16
CA VAL A 473 -7.69 -10.73 -9.34
C VAL A 473 -7.72 -10.31 -7.90
N VAL A 474 -8.71 -10.80 -7.14
CA VAL A 474 -8.83 -10.62 -5.69
C VAL A 474 -8.68 -11.96 -4.99
N ILE A 475 -7.78 -12.02 -4.02
CA ILE A 475 -7.50 -13.20 -3.19
C ILE A 475 -7.76 -12.84 -1.73
N SER A 476 -8.38 -13.76 -0.98
CA SER A 476 -8.62 -13.61 0.47
C SER A 476 -7.36 -13.90 1.30
N SER A 477 -7.41 -13.60 2.61
CA SER A 477 -6.37 -14.00 3.58
C SER A 477 -6.14 -15.51 3.66
N GLU A 478 -7.11 -16.32 3.24
CA GLU A 478 -7.01 -17.78 3.19
C GLU A 478 -6.51 -18.29 1.84
N GLN A 479 -6.06 -17.37 0.95
CA GLN A 479 -5.57 -17.65 -0.40
C GLN A 479 -6.63 -18.21 -1.36
N ALA A 480 -7.92 -18.00 -1.06
CA ALA A 480 -9.00 -18.34 -1.98
C ALA A 480 -9.26 -17.21 -2.97
N TYR A 481 -9.57 -17.55 -4.23
CA TYR A 481 -10.00 -16.59 -5.22
C TYR A 481 -11.38 -16.03 -4.87
N VAL A 482 -11.45 -14.72 -4.65
CA VAL A 482 -12.70 -14.00 -4.39
C VAL A 482 -13.32 -13.49 -5.69
N TRP A 483 -12.48 -13.00 -6.61
CA TRP A 483 -12.94 -12.45 -7.89
C TRP A 483 -11.81 -12.39 -8.92
N GLU A 484 -12.15 -12.59 -10.20
CA GLU A 484 -11.23 -12.51 -11.33
C GLU A 484 -11.89 -11.80 -12.52
N LYS A 485 -11.20 -10.88 -13.15
CA LYS A 485 -11.70 -10.17 -14.33
C LYS A 485 -11.91 -11.13 -15.51
N GLY A 486 -13.13 -11.19 -16.02
CA GLY A 486 -13.46 -11.92 -17.24
C GLY A 486 -13.41 -13.46 -17.13
N ASN A 487 -13.25 -14.03 -15.94
CA ASN A 487 -13.25 -15.48 -15.72
C ASN A 487 -14.65 -15.96 -15.30
N ARG A 488 -15.64 -15.82 -16.18
CA ARG A 488 -16.97 -16.39 -16.01
C ARG A 488 -17.59 -16.81 -17.35
N ASP A 489 -18.47 -17.79 -17.31
CA ASP A 489 -19.27 -18.19 -18.44
C ASP A 489 -20.31 -17.14 -18.83
N LEU A 490 -20.80 -17.19 -20.06
CA LEU A 490 -21.84 -16.24 -20.50
C LEU A 490 -23.23 -16.60 -19.97
N VAL A 491 -23.44 -17.86 -19.60
CA VAL A 491 -24.69 -18.38 -19.04
C VAL A 491 -24.35 -19.36 -17.94
N TYR A 492 -24.96 -19.23 -16.78
CA TYR A 492 -24.77 -20.14 -15.66
C TYR A 492 -26.04 -20.26 -14.79
N ASP A 493 -26.30 -21.47 -14.25
CA ASP A 493 -27.35 -21.73 -13.27
C ASP A 493 -26.82 -22.69 -12.20
N THR A 494 -27.07 -22.39 -10.94
CA THR A 494 -26.66 -23.23 -9.79
C THR A 494 -27.59 -24.42 -9.56
N GLU A 495 -28.66 -24.58 -10.34
CA GLU A 495 -29.69 -25.62 -10.21
C GLU A 495 -30.33 -25.66 -8.80
N THR A 496 -30.42 -24.51 -8.12
CA THR A 496 -30.99 -24.40 -6.77
C THR A 496 -32.51 -24.51 -6.86
N ALA A 497 -33.11 -25.46 -6.13
CA ALA A 497 -34.55 -25.65 -6.11
C ALA A 497 -35.25 -24.47 -5.39
N PRO A 498 -36.45 -24.05 -5.86
CA PRO A 498 -37.25 -23.03 -5.17
C PRO A 498 -37.58 -23.42 -3.73
N PHE A 499 -37.57 -22.42 -2.83
CA PHE A 499 -37.87 -22.56 -1.42
C PHE A 499 -38.65 -21.36 -0.91
N GLY A 500 -39.46 -21.56 0.13
CA GLY A 500 -40.22 -20.50 0.77
C GLY A 500 -39.72 -20.17 2.18
N ASN A 501 -40.20 -19.06 2.75
CA ASN A 501 -39.86 -18.66 4.10
C ASN A 501 -40.28 -19.73 5.12
N GLY A 502 -39.35 -20.07 6.02
CA GLY A 502 -39.65 -20.85 7.19
C GLY A 502 -40.60 -20.09 8.14
N GLU A 503 -41.34 -20.82 8.97
CA GLU A 503 -42.27 -20.22 9.93
C GLU A 503 -41.54 -19.26 10.89
N GLY A 504 -41.98 -18.00 10.93
CA GLY A 504 -41.39 -16.95 11.76
C GLY A 504 -40.01 -16.42 11.32
N LYS A 505 -39.54 -16.78 10.10
CA LYS A 505 -38.25 -16.33 9.57
C LYS A 505 -38.40 -15.22 8.55
N THR A 506 -37.39 -14.35 8.51
CA THR A 506 -37.26 -13.36 7.43
C THR A 506 -36.73 -14.02 6.16
N SER A 507 -36.93 -13.37 5.01
CA SER A 507 -36.38 -13.83 3.73
C SER A 507 -34.84 -13.93 3.76
N LEU A 508 -34.16 -13.00 4.46
CA LEU A 508 -32.70 -13.05 4.64
C LEU A 508 -32.26 -14.30 5.42
N GLN A 509 -32.89 -14.55 6.58
CA GLN A 509 -32.59 -15.75 7.38
C GLN A 509 -32.80 -17.06 6.61
N THR A 510 -33.87 -17.11 5.80
CA THR A 510 -34.18 -18.26 4.97
C THR A 510 -33.12 -18.47 3.87
N CYS A 511 -32.70 -17.41 3.18
CA CYS A 511 -31.61 -17.48 2.22
C CYS A 511 -30.29 -17.92 2.87
N GLU A 512 -29.92 -17.39 4.04
CA GLU A 512 -28.71 -17.77 4.78
C GLU A 512 -28.72 -19.25 5.19
N GLU A 513 -29.87 -19.80 5.57
CA GLU A 513 -30.02 -21.24 5.87
C GLU A 513 -29.81 -22.12 4.63
N VAL A 514 -30.33 -21.72 3.49
CA VAL A 514 -30.07 -22.43 2.23
C VAL A 514 -28.58 -22.40 1.91
N MET A 515 -27.94 -21.26 2.10
CA MET A 515 -26.52 -21.11 1.84
C MET A 515 -25.63 -21.89 2.82
N ALA A 516 -26.09 -22.18 4.04
CA ALA A 516 -25.35 -23.00 5.00
C ALA A 516 -25.07 -24.43 4.45
N ALA A 517 -25.91 -24.97 3.57
CA ALA A 517 -25.71 -26.26 2.94
C ALA A 517 -24.50 -26.32 1.99
N TYR A 518 -24.04 -25.17 1.50
CA TYR A 518 -22.89 -25.10 0.58
C TYR A 518 -21.53 -25.21 1.29
N ASN A 519 -21.49 -25.15 2.63
CA ASN A 519 -20.26 -25.19 3.44
C ASN A 519 -19.20 -24.21 2.93
N ALA A 520 -19.61 -22.99 2.67
CA ALA A 520 -18.80 -21.91 2.11
C ALA A 520 -18.75 -20.72 3.06
N LYS A 521 -17.66 -19.97 3.01
CA LYS A 521 -17.43 -18.79 3.87
C LYS A 521 -18.21 -17.59 3.33
N LYS A 522 -18.92 -16.89 4.23
CA LYS A 522 -19.66 -15.66 3.93
C LYS A 522 -18.72 -14.51 3.60
N VAL A 523 -19.05 -13.74 2.57
CA VAL A 523 -18.33 -12.55 2.11
C VAL A 523 -19.30 -11.39 1.93
N ASP A 524 -18.99 -10.24 2.53
CA ASP A 524 -19.75 -9.00 2.28
C ASP A 524 -19.32 -8.39 0.94
N LEU A 525 -20.26 -8.35 0.01
CA LEU A 525 -20.10 -7.77 -1.32
C LEU A 525 -20.90 -6.48 -1.49
N THR A 526 -21.34 -5.86 -0.39
CA THR A 526 -22.09 -4.61 -0.41
C THR A 526 -21.29 -3.51 -1.11
N GLY A 527 -21.93 -2.87 -2.11
CA GLY A 527 -21.31 -1.87 -2.97
C GLY A 527 -20.72 -2.40 -4.28
N CYS A 528 -20.69 -3.72 -4.49
CA CYS A 528 -20.39 -4.30 -5.80
C CYS A 528 -21.51 -3.99 -6.80
N SER A 529 -21.17 -3.95 -8.09
CA SER A 529 -22.20 -3.97 -9.15
C SER A 529 -22.79 -5.38 -9.31
N LEU A 530 -23.99 -5.46 -9.89
CA LEU A 530 -24.60 -6.76 -10.24
C LEU A 530 -23.65 -7.59 -11.13
N GLU A 531 -23.01 -6.96 -12.11
CA GLU A 531 -22.05 -7.60 -13.01
C GLU A 531 -20.88 -8.26 -12.27
N GLN A 532 -20.37 -7.59 -11.22
CA GLN A 532 -19.27 -8.11 -10.42
C GLN A 532 -19.65 -9.36 -9.62
N VAL A 533 -20.88 -9.41 -9.08
CA VAL A 533 -21.31 -10.56 -8.26
C VAL A 533 -21.65 -11.79 -9.10
N LEU A 534 -21.89 -11.67 -10.41
CA LEU A 534 -22.11 -12.82 -11.30
C LEU A 534 -20.92 -13.79 -11.33
N TYR A 535 -19.72 -13.32 -11.04
CA TYR A 535 -18.55 -14.18 -10.86
C TYR A 535 -18.76 -15.22 -9.77
N ILE A 536 -19.34 -14.84 -8.64
CA ILE A 536 -19.59 -15.77 -7.52
C ILE A 536 -20.61 -16.84 -7.93
N ILE A 537 -21.67 -16.42 -8.63
CA ILE A 537 -22.69 -17.36 -9.14
C ILE A 537 -22.04 -18.38 -10.08
N ASN A 538 -21.13 -17.93 -10.94
CA ASN A 538 -20.39 -18.81 -11.87
C ASN A 538 -19.48 -19.84 -11.16
N LYS A 539 -19.10 -19.58 -9.90
CA LYS A 539 -18.37 -20.57 -9.09
C LYS A 539 -19.28 -21.60 -8.40
N GLY A 540 -20.57 -21.63 -8.77
CA GLY A 540 -21.56 -22.57 -8.24
C GLY A 540 -22.16 -22.17 -6.91
N LEU A 541 -22.03 -20.91 -6.51
CA LEU A 541 -22.49 -20.39 -5.24
C LEU A 541 -23.52 -19.27 -5.46
N PRO A 542 -24.81 -19.50 -5.12
CA PRO A 542 -25.81 -18.44 -5.17
C PRO A 542 -25.42 -17.22 -4.35
N VAL A 543 -25.94 -16.04 -4.73
CA VAL A 543 -25.67 -14.78 -4.04
C VAL A 543 -26.98 -14.23 -3.47
N ILE A 544 -26.98 -13.88 -2.18
CA ILE A 544 -28.11 -13.17 -1.55
C ILE A 544 -28.04 -11.71 -1.96
N ALA A 545 -29.15 -11.18 -2.48
CA ALA A 545 -29.31 -9.76 -2.80
C ALA A 545 -30.49 -9.17 -2.01
N MET A 546 -30.27 -7.99 -1.40
CA MET A 546 -31.35 -7.23 -0.78
C MET A 546 -32.05 -6.39 -1.84
N THR A 547 -33.38 -6.44 -1.88
CA THR A 547 -34.20 -5.56 -2.72
C THR A 547 -34.67 -4.33 -1.96
N ASP A 548 -34.80 -4.47 -0.63
CA ASP A 548 -35.05 -3.39 0.33
C ASP A 548 -34.50 -3.80 1.72
N ALA A 549 -34.72 -2.99 2.74
CA ALA A 549 -34.19 -3.21 4.09
C ALA A 549 -34.66 -4.53 4.75
N ASN A 550 -35.78 -5.13 4.29
CA ASN A 550 -36.41 -6.29 4.91
C ASN A 550 -36.61 -7.48 3.95
N HIS A 551 -36.32 -7.32 2.68
CA HIS A 551 -36.56 -8.35 1.68
C HIS A 551 -35.28 -8.77 0.97
N ALA A 552 -34.95 -10.04 1.09
CA ALA A 552 -33.83 -10.70 0.44
C ALA A 552 -34.33 -11.69 -0.61
N ILE A 553 -33.62 -11.78 -1.73
CA ILE A 553 -33.78 -12.79 -2.76
C ILE A 553 -32.46 -13.54 -2.96
N LEU A 554 -32.53 -14.75 -3.52
CA LEU A 554 -31.35 -15.55 -3.82
C LEU A 554 -31.12 -15.58 -5.33
N LEU A 555 -30.04 -14.94 -5.80
CA LEU A 555 -29.62 -14.99 -7.21
C LEU A 555 -28.99 -16.35 -7.48
N THR A 556 -29.54 -17.12 -8.41
CA THR A 556 -29.13 -18.49 -8.67
C THR A 556 -28.54 -18.72 -10.07
N GLY A 557 -28.82 -17.81 -11.00
CA GLY A 557 -28.33 -17.97 -12.37
C GLY A 557 -28.38 -16.68 -13.18
N TYR A 558 -27.77 -16.71 -14.35
CA TYR A 558 -27.79 -15.60 -15.29
C TYR A 558 -27.59 -16.07 -16.73
N SER A 559 -28.04 -15.27 -17.67
CA SER A 559 -27.73 -15.32 -19.08
C SER A 559 -27.03 -14.03 -19.53
N MET A 560 -26.88 -13.86 -20.85
CA MET A 560 -26.37 -12.59 -21.40
C MET A 560 -27.32 -11.41 -21.19
N THR A 561 -28.61 -11.67 -20.95
CA THR A 561 -29.66 -10.65 -20.84
C THR A 561 -30.43 -10.69 -19.54
N ASP A 562 -30.44 -11.80 -18.82
CA ASP A 562 -31.38 -12.06 -17.73
C ASP A 562 -30.69 -12.61 -16.48
N ILE A 563 -31.33 -12.40 -15.34
CA ILE A 563 -30.96 -12.93 -14.03
C ILE A 563 -32.08 -13.85 -13.54
N THR A 564 -31.70 -15.04 -13.08
CA THR A 564 -32.59 -15.99 -12.43
C THR A 564 -32.42 -15.88 -10.90
N TYR A 565 -33.53 -15.81 -10.17
CA TYR A 565 -33.52 -15.70 -8.71
C TYR A 565 -34.71 -16.44 -8.10
N ILE A 566 -34.56 -16.79 -6.80
CA ILE A 566 -35.62 -17.33 -5.98
C ILE A 566 -36.06 -16.25 -4.99
N ASP A 567 -37.36 -16.03 -4.91
CA ASP A 567 -37.98 -15.17 -3.90
C ASP A 567 -38.60 -16.04 -2.81
N PRO A 568 -38.04 -16.06 -1.57
CA PRO A 568 -38.58 -16.84 -0.46
C PRO A 568 -39.99 -16.45 -0.04
N ASN A 569 -40.40 -15.19 -0.25
CA ASN A 569 -41.73 -14.72 0.11
C ASN A 569 -42.84 -15.38 -0.75
N THR A 570 -42.51 -15.70 -1.99
CA THR A 570 -43.46 -16.32 -2.94
C THR A 570 -43.16 -17.80 -3.20
N ALA A 571 -42.07 -18.31 -2.67
CA ALA A 571 -41.55 -19.66 -2.90
C ALA A 571 -41.41 -19.99 -4.41
N SER A 572 -41.06 -19.01 -5.22
CA SER A 572 -41.00 -19.12 -6.69
C SER A 572 -39.62 -18.73 -7.22
N GLN A 573 -39.25 -19.39 -8.31
CA GLN A 573 -38.14 -19.00 -9.17
C GLN A 573 -38.66 -18.04 -10.25
N ASN A 574 -37.94 -16.94 -10.43
CA ASN A 574 -38.30 -15.89 -11.38
C ASN A 574 -37.09 -15.54 -12.25
N THR A 575 -37.37 -14.97 -13.41
CA THR A 575 -36.34 -14.46 -14.33
C THR A 575 -36.73 -13.05 -14.76
N VAL A 576 -35.77 -12.10 -14.64
CA VAL A 576 -35.96 -10.71 -15.06
C VAL A 576 -34.72 -10.25 -15.82
N SER A 577 -34.84 -9.17 -16.59
CA SER A 577 -33.68 -8.63 -17.29
C SER A 577 -32.62 -8.09 -16.30
N ILE A 578 -31.35 -8.06 -16.74
CA ILE A 578 -30.24 -7.47 -15.96
C ILE A 578 -30.57 -6.04 -15.53
N GLU A 579 -31.20 -5.25 -16.40
CA GLU A 579 -31.61 -3.89 -16.12
C GLU A 579 -32.69 -3.84 -15.01
N GLN A 580 -33.70 -4.72 -15.08
CA GLN A 580 -34.73 -4.81 -14.06
C GLN A 580 -34.15 -5.26 -12.71
N MET A 581 -33.28 -6.27 -12.69
CA MET A 581 -32.62 -6.72 -11.47
C MET A 581 -31.77 -5.58 -10.86
N SER A 582 -30.99 -4.88 -11.68
CA SER A 582 -30.20 -3.73 -11.22
C SER A 582 -31.05 -2.64 -10.58
N ALA A 583 -32.24 -2.36 -11.15
CA ALA A 583 -33.18 -1.42 -10.57
C ALA A 583 -33.79 -1.91 -9.25
N MET A 584 -34.08 -3.21 -9.12
CA MET A 584 -34.61 -3.80 -7.89
C MET A 584 -33.65 -3.70 -6.72
N ILE A 585 -32.35 -3.89 -6.95
CA ILE A 585 -31.33 -3.89 -5.89
C ILE A 585 -30.75 -2.51 -5.60
N ALA A 586 -30.91 -1.55 -6.51
CA ALA A 586 -30.37 -0.19 -6.35
C ALA A 586 -30.92 0.50 -5.09
N GLY A 587 -32.19 0.27 -4.75
CA GLY A 587 -32.85 0.83 -3.57
C GLY A 587 -32.23 0.38 -2.23
N SER A 588 -31.55 -0.76 -2.19
CA SER A 588 -30.83 -1.28 -1.03
C SER A 588 -29.34 -0.87 -0.99
N GLY A 589 -28.89 0.00 -1.91
CA GLY A 589 -27.47 0.38 -2.02
C GLY A 589 -26.56 -0.74 -2.54
N ASN A 590 -27.08 -1.65 -3.39
CA ASN A 590 -26.36 -2.82 -3.88
C ASN A 590 -25.84 -3.71 -2.73
N THR A 591 -26.70 -4.04 -1.81
CA THR A 591 -26.38 -4.91 -0.68
C THR A 591 -26.39 -6.36 -1.12
N PHE A 592 -25.21 -6.97 -1.18
CA PHE A 592 -25.05 -8.38 -1.56
C PHE A 592 -24.27 -9.15 -0.48
N ILE A 593 -24.66 -10.42 -0.28
CA ILE A 593 -23.95 -11.37 0.53
C ILE A 593 -23.53 -12.53 -0.39
N GLY A 594 -22.25 -12.63 -0.65
CA GLY A 594 -21.63 -13.71 -1.38
C GLY A 594 -21.10 -14.80 -0.47
N TYR A 595 -20.68 -15.90 -1.09
CA TYR A 595 -20.03 -17.02 -0.43
C TYR A 595 -18.84 -17.48 -1.28
N MET A 596 -17.81 -18.06 -0.64
CA MET A 596 -16.65 -18.61 -1.33
C MET A 596 -16.18 -19.90 -0.66
N LYS A 597 -15.56 -20.79 -1.46
CA LYS A 597 -14.95 -22.06 -1.01
C LYS A 597 -13.45 -21.97 -1.00
#